data_b3e310e4af423d03233dd39fdbd7cf6f
#
_entry.id   b3e310e4af423d03233dd39fdbd7cf6f
#
_cell.length_a   1.000
_cell.length_b   1.000
_cell.length_c   1.000
_cell.angle_alpha   90.00
_cell.angle_beta   90.00
_cell.angle_gamma   90.00
#
_symmetry.space_group_name_H-M   'P 1'
#
loop_
_entity.id
_entity.type
_entity.pdbx_description
1 polymer ?
#
loop_
_entity_poly.entity_id
_entity_poly.type
_entity_poly.pdbx_seq_one_letter_code
_entity_poly.pdbx_strand_id
1 'polypeptide(L)'
;MSTGHFQEFEDEYMEMMYQFHEKSPSTRIRNRDLAEAMGVKPASATEMVQRLASKGFLDYKPYKGVRLTDTGLIYGKRMKRRHRLAEVFLSSIPFRGNIHRTACRLEHAINDDLEASLTVILGNPVLDPSGQVIPEADEKIRDLVDQYQTFHPLGELELGESAQIECIFLEEKVKSSLESAGLKIEAIIRRENS
;
A
#
# COMPACT_ATOMS: atom_id res chain seq x y z
N MET A 1 -6.15 -17.91 21.68
CA MET A 1 -5.09 -16.90 21.86
C MET A 1 -4.72 -16.39 20.50
N SER A 2 -4.81 -15.09 20.30
CA SER A 2 -4.81 -14.43 18.99
C SER A 2 -3.49 -14.62 18.24
N THR A 3 -3.50 -15.44 17.19
CA THR A 3 -2.41 -15.57 16.21
C THR A 3 -2.25 -14.28 15.38
N GLY A 4 -3.23 -13.38 15.39
CA GLY A 4 -3.25 -12.14 14.59
C GLY A 4 -2.15 -11.16 14.99
N HIS A 5 -1.94 -10.89 16.26
CA HIS A 5 -0.94 -9.90 16.68
C HIS A 5 0.51 -10.26 16.33
N PHE A 6 0.86 -11.54 16.30
CA PHE A 6 2.23 -11.94 15.94
C PHE A 6 2.49 -11.79 14.43
N GLN A 7 1.48 -11.98 13.60
CA GLN A 7 1.60 -11.78 12.17
C GLN A 7 1.80 -10.30 11.84
N GLU A 8 1.03 -9.40 12.45
CA GLU A 8 1.16 -7.95 12.26
C GLU A 8 2.60 -7.46 12.57
N PHE A 9 3.22 -7.94 13.66
CA PHE A 9 4.62 -7.61 13.97
C PHE A 9 5.61 -8.14 12.92
N GLU A 10 5.38 -9.33 12.38
CA GLU A 10 6.22 -9.87 11.30
C GLU A 10 6.09 -9.02 10.04
N ASP A 11 4.88 -8.62 9.69
CA ASP A 11 4.57 -7.77 8.55
C ASP A 11 5.28 -6.41 8.67
N GLU A 12 5.18 -5.75 9.82
CA GLU A 12 5.86 -4.48 10.11
C GLU A 12 7.40 -4.60 9.94
N TYR A 13 7.99 -5.72 10.42
CA TYR A 13 9.42 -5.96 10.24
C TYR A 13 9.78 -6.17 8.77
N MET A 14 8.97 -6.90 8.02
CA MET A 14 9.20 -7.14 6.60
C MET A 14 9.07 -5.86 5.77
N GLU A 15 8.07 -5.03 6.08
CA GLU A 15 7.90 -3.70 5.50
C GLU A 15 9.11 -2.80 5.78
N MET A 16 9.55 -2.73 7.04
CA MET A 16 10.73 -1.94 7.44
C MET A 16 12.00 -2.44 6.76
N MET A 17 12.20 -3.76 6.69
CA MET A 17 13.33 -4.37 5.98
C MET A 17 13.33 -4.00 4.49
N TYR A 18 12.14 -3.95 3.85
CA TYR A 18 12.02 -3.50 2.48
C TYR A 18 12.34 -2.00 2.33
N GLN A 19 11.90 -1.17 3.26
CA GLN A 19 12.23 0.26 3.27
C GLN A 19 13.75 0.52 3.37
N PHE A 20 14.48 -0.29 4.15
CA PHE A 20 15.94 -0.24 4.16
C PHE A 20 16.54 -0.70 2.83
N HIS A 21 15.97 -1.75 2.23
CA HIS A 21 16.38 -2.25 0.92
C HIS A 21 16.19 -1.20 -0.18
N GLU A 22 15.08 -0.46 -0.21
CA GLU A 22 14.87 0.64 -1.17
C GLU A 22 15.97 1.71 -1.10
N LYS A 23 16.46 2.01 0.11
CA LYS A 23 17.54 2.99 0.32
C LYS A 23 18.92 2.43 -0.04
N SER A 24 19.15 1.14 0.17
CA SER A 24 20.47 0.52 0.02
C SER A 24 20.34 -0.99 -0.26
N PRO A 25 20.04 -1.41 -1.50
CA PRO A 25 19.68 -2.80 -1.84
C PRO A 25 20.73 -3.86 -1.45
N SER A 26 22.03 -3.51 -1.49
CA SER A 26 23.11 -4.47 -1.25
C SER A 26 23.61 -4.48 0.18
N THR A 27 23.09 -3.62 1.05
CA THR A 27 23.63 -3.41 2.40
C THR A 27 22.94 -4.30 3.42
N ARG A 28 23.71 -4.97 4.28
CA ARG A 28 23.17 -5.63 5.46
C ARG A 28 22.85 -4.59 6.52
N ILE A 29 21.66 -4.68 7.11
CA ILE A 29 21.19 -3.82 8.17
C ILE A 29 21.68 -4.37 9.50
N ARG A 30 22.23 -3.52 10.37
CA ARG A 30 22.58 -3.93 11.73
C ARG A 30 21.31 -4.07 12.57
N ASN A 31 21.25 -5.09 13.41
CA ASN A 31 20.08 -5.29 14.29
C ASN A 31 19.77 -4.08 15.17
N ARG A 32 20.80 -3.28 15.52
CA ARG A 32 20.59 -2.05 16.29
C ARG A 32 19.82 -1.01 15.47
N ASP A 33 20.20 -0.81 14.21
CA ASP A 33 19.56 0.18 13.33
C ASP A 33 18.09 -0.21 13.07
N LEU A 34 17.84 -1.51 12.91
CA LEU A 34 16.48 -2.05 12.80
C LEU A 34 15.68 -1.87 14.09
N ALA A 35 16.28 -2.14 15.25
CA ALA A 35 15.64 -1.95 16.55
C ALA A 35 15.26 -0.49 16.80
N GLU A 36 16.14 0.45 16.41
CA GLU A 36 15.91 1.89 16.50
C GLU A 36 14.76 2.32 15.58
N ALA A 37 14.75 1.86 14.32
CA ALA A 37 13.69 2.15 13.37
C ALA A 37 12.32 1.62 13.81
N MET A 38 12.30 0.43 14.43
CA MET A 38 11.08 -0.21 14.95
C MET A 38 10.66 0.30 16.35
N GLY A 39 11.48 1.14 17.00
CA GLY A 39 11.20 1.62 18.35
C GLY A 39 11.19 0.51 19.43
N VAL A 40 11.94 -0.58 19.22
CA VAL A 40 11.98 -1.74 20.12
C VAL A 40 13.37 -1.94 20.73
N LYS A 41 13.44 -2.82 21.76
CA LYS A 41 14.74 -3.19 22.35
C LYS A 41 15.56 -4.04 21.38
N PRO A 42 16.92 -3.88 21.33
CA PRO A 42 17.79 -4.65 20.43
C PRO A 42 17.64 -6.19 20.59
N ALA A 43 17.36 -6.67 21.80
CA ALA A 43 17.11 -8.08 22.05
C ALA A 43 15.84 -8.57 21.33
N SER A 44 14.74 -7.82 21.44
CA SER A 44 13.47 -8.14 20.77
C SER A 44 13.62 -8.11 19.24
N ALA A 45 14.35 -7.12 18.70
CA ALA A 45 14.64 -7.07 17.27
C ALA A 45 15.46 -8.29 16.82
N THR A 46 16.44 -8.70 17.61
CA THR A 46 17.27 -9.89 17.29
C THR A 46 16.44 -11.17 17.30
N GLU A 47 15.54 -11.34 18.26
CA GLU A 47 14.63 -12.48 18.33
C GLU A 47 13.71 -12.54 17.10
N MET A 48 13.12 -11.42 16.71
CA MET A 48 12.27 -11.35 15.50
C MET A 48 13.07 -11.63 14.23
N VAL A 49 14.27 -11.06 14.09
CA VAL A 49 15.17 -11.34 12.96
C VAL A 49 15.50 -12.84 12.87
N GLN A 50 15.81 -13.50 13.99
CA GLN A 50 16.07 -14.94 14.01
C GLN A 50 14.84 -15.76 13.62
N ARG A 51 13.66 -15.35 14.08
CA ARG A 51 12.38 -15.98 13.72
C ARG A 51 12.08 -15.83 12.22
N LEU A 52 12.22 -14.64 11.66
CA LEU A 52 12.02 -14.40 10.23
C LEU A 52 13.09 -15.11 9.38
N ALA A 53 14.32 -15.22 9.88
CA ALA A 53 15.36 -15.99 9.23
C ALA A 53 15.05 -17.50 9.23
N SER A 54 14.51 -18.04 10.33
CA SER A 54 14.08 -19.45 10.38
C SER A 54 12.92 -19.77 9.43
N LYS A 55 12.10 -18.76 9.08
CA LYS A 55 11.04 -18.83 8.07
C LYS A 55 11.57 -18.64 6.63
N GLY A 56 12.85 -18.36 6.45
CA GLY A 56 13.48 -18.17 5.14
C GLY A 56 13.31 -16.77 4.53
N PHE A 57 12.74 -15.80 5.25
CA PHE A 57 12.54 -14.43 4.75
C PHE A 57 13.80 -13.57 4.88
N LEU A 58 14.65 -13.86 5.86
CA LEU A 58 15.86 -13.07 6.13
C LEU A 58 17.13 -13.94 6.09
N ASP A 59 18.21 -13.42 5.52
CA ASP A 59 19.57 -13.93 5.65
C ASP A 59 20.26 -13.17 6.79
N TYR A 60 20.23 -13.77 7.98
CA TYR A 60 20.85 -13.23 9.18
C TYR A 60 22.23 -13.83 9.43
N LYS A 61 23.22 -12.99 9.64
CA LYS A 61 24.58 -13.41 10.05
C LYS A 61 24.93 -12.69 11.34
N PRO A 62 25.17 -13.43 12.45
CA PRO A 62 25.60 -12.82 13.71
C PRO A 62 26.76 -11.82 13.50
N TYR A 63 26.67 -10.69 14.15
CA TYR A 63 27.62 -9.56 14.05
C TYR A 63 27.77 -8.90 12.66
N LYS A 64 27.26 -9.50 11.60
CA LYS A 64 27.33 -8.96 10.23
C LYS A 64 26.02 -8.29 9.78
N GLY A 65 24.94 -8.49 10.54
CA GLY A 65 23.62 -7.93 10.24
C GLY A 65 22.73 -8.85 9.41
N VAL A 66 21.65 -8.30 8.92
CA VAL A 66 20.53 -8.97 8.27
C VAL A 66 20.23 -8.34 6.90
N ARG A 67 19.74 -9.14 5.96
CA ARG A 67 19.19 -8.67 4.69
C ARG A 67 18.02 -9.56 4.27
N LEU A 68 17.21 -9.08 3.36
CA LEU A 68 16.14 -9.86 2.74
C LEU A 68 16.73 -11.01 1.89
N THR A 69 16.07 -12.16 1.90
CA THR A 69 16.19 -13.17 0.86
C THR A 69 15.29 -12.80 -0.32
N ASP A 70 15.32 -13.54 -1.43
CA ASP A 70 14.42 -13.29 -2.57
C ASP A 70 12.94 -13.43 -2.15
N THR A 71 12.62 -14.45 -1.36
CA THR A 71 11.27 -14.63 -0.78
C THR A 71 10.91 -13.49 0.16
N GLY A 72 11.86 -13.05 0.99
CA GLY A 72 11.67 -11.92 1.89
C GLY A 72 11.49 -10.61 1.13
N LEU A 73 12.19 -10.42 0.01
CA LEU A 73 12.05 -9.23 -0.83
C LEU A 73 10.64 -9.13 -1.43
N ILE A 74 10.12 -10.25 -1.96
CA ILE A 74 8.75 -10.32 -2.48
C ILE A 74 7.74 -9.97 -1.39
N TYR A 75 7.90 -10.55 -0.20
CA TYR A 75 7.00 -10.33 0.91
C TYR A 75 7.04 -8.88 1.42
N GLY A 76 8.22 -8.34 1.70
CA GLY A 76 8.39 -6.96 2.15
C GLY A 76 7.90 -5.93 1.11
N LYS A 77 8.16 -6.20 -0.18
CA LYS A 77 7.64 -5.39 -1.29
C LYS A 77 6.11 -5.32 -1.27
N ARG A 78 5.44 -6.47 -1.06
CA ARG A 78 3.98 -6.56 -0.97
C ARG A 78 3.44 -5.76 0.22
N MET A 79 4.04 -5.92 1.41
CA MET A 79 3.62 -5.16 2.59
C MET A 79 3.77 -3.66 2.38
N LYS A 80 4.92 -3.22 1.83
CA LYS A 80 5.16 -1.81 1.52
C LYS A 80 4.17 -1.25 0.49
N ARG A 81 3.80 -2.05 -0.52
CA ARG A 81 2.78 -1.67 -1.49
C ARG A 81 1.43 -1.47 -0.81
N ARG A 82 0.99 -2.41 0.02
CA ARG A 82 -0.29 -2.34 0.76
C ARG A 82 -0.34 -1.12 1.68
N HIS A 83 0.75 -0.84 2.38
CA HIS A 83 0.88 0.35 3.21
C HIS A 83 0.66 1.63 2.39
N ARG A 84 1.40 1.82 1.29
CA ARG A 84 1.31 3.00 0.45
C ARG A 84 -0.06 3.13 -0.25
N LEU A 85 -0.67 2.03 -0.67
CA LEU A 85 -2.06 2.03 -1.17
C LEU A 85 -3.06 2.45 -0.09
N ALA A 86 -2.89 1.99 1.15
CA ALA A 86 -3.72 2.42 2.27
C ALA A 86 -3.57 3.93 2.55
N GLU A 87 -2.36 4.49 2.45
CA GLU A 87 -2.14 5.92 2.58
C GLU A 87 -2.84 6.71 1.46
N VAL A 88 -2.76 6.26 0.20
CA VAL A 88 -3.47 6.88 -0.93
C VAL A 88 -4.98 6.80 -0.70
N PHE A 89 -5.51 5.65 -0.33
CA PHE A 89 -6.93 5.47 -0.04
C PHE A 89 -7.41 6.43 1.05
N LEU A 90 -6.71 6.49 2.18
CA LEU A 90 -7.08 7.38 3.29
C LEU A 90 -6.99 8.86 2.92
N SER A 91 -6.08 9.24 2.02
CA SER A 91 -5.98 10.62 1.52
C SER A 91 -7.05 10.97 0.50
N SER A 92 -7.63 9.97 -0.17
CA SER A 92 -8.67 10.15 -1.19
C SER A 92 -10.09 10.26 -0.63
N ILE A 93 -10.29 9.96 0.66
CA ILE A 93 -11.57 10.04 1.35
C ILE A 93 -11.56 11.17 2.39
N PRO A 94 -12.72 11.63 2.91
CA PRO A 94 -12.80 12.66 3.97
C PRO A 94 -12.29 12.12 5.32
N PHE A 95 -11.03 11.68 5.38
CA PHE A 95 -10.42 11.14 6.59
C PHE A 95 -9.68 12.23 7.36
N ARG A 96 -10.03 12.42 8.66
CA ARG A 96 -9.46 13.46 9.52
C ARG A 96 -8.42 12.93 10.52
N GLY A 97 -8.14 11.64 10.50
CA GLY A 97 -7.17 11.00 11.39
C GLY A 97 -5.73 11.12 10.89
N ASN A 98 -4.81 10.50 11.61
CA ASN A 98 -3.43 10.37 11.15
C ASN A 98 -3.36 9.27 10.08
N ILE A 99 -3.10 9.66 8.84
CA ILE A 99 -3.07 8.78 7.66
C ILE A 99 -2.06 7.65 7.88
N HIS A 100 -0.80 7.98 8.14
CA HIS A 100 0.26 6.99 8.31
C HIS A 100 -0.05 5.96 9.41
N ARG A 101 -0.44 6.43 10.60
CA ARG A 101 -0.79 5.54 11.72
C ARG A 101 -1.98 4.62 11.39
N THR A 102 -2.93 5.09 10.60
CA THR A 102 -4.09 4.28 10.21
C THR A 102 -3.73 3.33 9.10
N ALA A 103 -2.90 3.74 8.15
CA ALA A 103 -2.37 2.89 7.08
C ALA A 103 -1.58 1.69 7.64
N CYS A 104 -0.70 1.90 8.64
CA CYS A 104 0.02 0.83 9.34
C CYS A 104 -0.89 -0.26 9.94
N ARG A 105 -2.14 0.08 10.28
CA ARG A 105 -3.11 -0.90 10.79
C ARG A 105 -3.93 -1.52 9.67
N LEU A 106 -4.22 -0.74 8.63
CA LEU A 106 -5.07 -1.17 7.53
C LEU A 106 -4.35 -2.16 6.62
N GLU A 107 -3.04 -2.01 6.39
CA GLU A 107 -2.24 -2.86 5.51
C GLU A 107 -2.34 -4.36 5.86
N HIS A 108 -2.45 -4.69 7.15
CA HIS A 108 -2.58 -6.07 7.63
C HIS A 108 -3.94 -6.70 7.30
N ALA A 109 -4.96 -5.88 7.08
CA ALA A 109 -6.29 -6.32 6.67
C ALA A 109 -6.45 -6.42 5.15
N ILE A 110 -5.52 -5.84 4.38
CA ILE A 110 -5.56 -5.86 2.92
C ILE A 110 -5.09 -7.23 2.43
N ASN A 111 -6.04 -8.02 1.92
CA ASN A 111 -5.77 -9.25 1.17
C ASN A 111 -5.59 -8.95 -0.32
N ASP A 112 -5.35 -9.97 -1.14
CA ASP A 112 -5.06 -9.80 -2.56
C ASP A 112 -6.26 -9.19 -3.33
N ASP A 113 -7.50 -9.59 -2.99
CA ASP A 113 -8.71 -9.05 -3.62
C ASP A 113 -8.91 -7.57 -3.29
N LEU A 114 -8.70 -7.19 -2.02
CA LEU A 114 -8.80 -5.79 -1.60
C LEU A 114 -7.65 -4.95 -2.18
N GLU A 115 -6.44 -5.51 -2.30
CA GLU A 115 -5.31 -4.84 -2.93
C GLU A 115 -5.60 -4.53 -4.41
N ALA A 116 -6.14 -5.50 -5.15
CA ALA A 116 -6.55 -5.32 -6.53
C ALA A 116 -7.68 -4.28 -6.65
N SER A 117 -8.72 -4.39 -5.81
CA SER A 117 -9.84 -3.43 -5.77
C SER A 117 -9.37 -2.01 -5.47
N LEU A 118 -8.49 -1.82 -4.49
CA LEU A 118 -7.92 -0.52 -4.16
C LEU A 118 -7.07 0.01 -5.33
N THR A 119 -6.28 -0.85 -5.98
CA THR A 119 -5.49 -0.45 -7.15
C THR A 119 -6.38 0.10 -8.25
N VAL A 120 -7.50 -0.57 -8.56
CA VAL A 120 -8.45 -0.15 -9.58
C VAL A 120 -9.16 1.15 -9.19
N ILE A 121 -9.78 1.20 -8.01
CA ILE A 121 -10.56 2.35 -7.54
C ILE A 121 -9.70 3.63 -7.44
N LEU A 122 -8.43 3.48 -7.09
CA LEU A 122 -7.50 4.60 -6.95
C LEU A 122 -6.82 5.00 -8.28
N GLY A 123 -7.20 4.36 -9.41
CA GLY A 123 -6.64 4.66 -10.73
C GLY A 123 -5.18 4.23 -10.87
N ASN A 124 -4.81 3.07 -10.29
CA ASN A 124 -3.46 2.50 -10.33
C ASN A 124 -2.37 3.51 -9.92
N PRO A 125 -2.40 4.05 -8.69
CA PRO A 125 -1.50 5.11 -8.27
C PRO A 125 -0.05 4.64 -8.26
N VAL A 126 0.85 5.49 -8.73
CA VAL A 126 2.30 5.23 -8.80
C VAL A 126 3.07 5.86 -7.64
N LEU A 127 2.48 6.86 -6.99
CA LEU A 127 3.07 7.57 -5.85
C LEU A 127 2.10 7.59 -4.67
N ASP A 128 2.66 7.52 -3.46
CA ASP A 128 1.93 7.77 -2.23
C ASP A 128 1.77 9.29 -1.95
N PRO A 129 0.99 9.71 -0.93
CA PRO A 129 0.80 11.13 -0.61
C PRO A 129 2.09 11.87 -0.21
N SER A 130 3.14 11.15 0.15
CA SER A 130 4.47 11.71 0.45
C SER A 130 5.39 11.81 -0.77
N GLY A 131 4.94 11.35 -1.94
CA GLY A 131 5.69 11.32 -3.19
C GLY A 131 6.64 10.14 -3.35
N GLN A 132 6.49 9.09 -2.54
CA GLN A 132 7.29 7.87 -2.68
C GLN A 132 6.63 6.89 -3.65
N VAL A 133 7.46 6.21 -4.44
CA VAL A 133 6.98 5.26 -5.46
C VAL A 133 6.29 4.07 -4.80
N ILE A 134 5.05 3.80 -5.18
CA ILE A 134 4.33 2.57 -4.77
C ILE A 134 4.98 1.39 -5.50
N PRO A 135 5.47 0.36 -4.79
CA PRO A 135 6.05 -0.80 -5.44
C PRO A 135 5.07 -1.46 -6.42
N GLU A 136 5.58 -1.92 -7.55
CA GLU A 136 4.77 -2.62 -8.55
C GLU A 136 4.08 -3.85 -7.95
N ALA A 137 2.84 -4.11 -8.38
CA ALA A 137 2.10 -5.31 -8.07
C ALA A 137 2.83 -6.57 -8.56
N ASP A 138 2.70 -7.67 -7.85
CA ASP A 138 3.12 -8.97 -8.37
C ASP A 138 2.16 -9.45 -9.48
N GLU A 139 2.54 -10.52 -10.18
CA GLU A 139 1.78 -11.07 -11.30
C GLU A 139 0.33 -11.41 -10.89
N LYS A 140 0.17 -12.05 -9.74
CA LYS A 140 -1.16 -12.42 -9.24
C LYS A 140 -2.08 -11.21 -9.05
N ILE A 141 -1.56 -10.12 -8.50
CA ILE A 141 -2.35 -8.89 -8.31
C ILE A 141 -2.65 -8.23 -9.65
N ARG A 142 -1.71 -8.23 -10.60
CA ARG A 142 -1.98 -7.72 -11.96
C ARG A 142 -3.08 -8.50 -12.64
N ASP A 143 -3.05 -9.85 -12.59
CA ASP A 143 -4.09 -10.71 -13.15
C ASP A 143 -5.47 -10.44 -12.52
N LEU A 144 -5.51 -10.16 -11.21
CA LEU A 144 -6.75 -9.77 -10.54
C LEU A 144 -7.23 -8.39 -11.01
N VAL A 145 -6.34 -7.41 -11.10
CA VAL A 145 -6.68 -6.05 -11.59
C VAL A 145 -7.23 -6.11 -13.01
N ASP A 146 -6.65 -6.92 -13.90
CA ASP A 146 -7.09 -7.07 -15.28
C ASP A 146 -8.50 -7.72 -15.41
N GLN A 147 -8.96 -8.41 -14.36
CA GLN A 147 -10.32 -8.99 -14.31
C GLN A 147 -11.38 -7.97 -13.87
N TYR A 148 -10.98 -6.87 -13.24
CA TYR A 148 -11.92 -5.82 -12.84
C TYR A 148 -12.23 -4.89 -14.03
N GLN A 149 -13.41 -4.28 -14.00
CA GLN A 149 -13.73 -3.20 -14.91
C GLN A 149 -12.75 -2.04 -14.66
N THR A 150 -12.25 -1.46 -15.73
CA THR A 150 -11.31 -0.34 -15.64
C THR A 150 -12.06 0.90 -15.18
N PHE A 151 -11.77 1.38 -13.97
CA PHE A 151 -12.18 2.70 -13.52
C PHE A 151 -11.14 3.72 -13.97
N HIS A 152 -11.61 4.82 -14.55
CA HIS A 152 -10.75 5.95 -14.90
C HIS A 152 -11.17 7.16 -14.07
N PRO A 153 -10.21 7.94 -13.55
CA PRO A 153 -10.52 9.26 -13.00
C PRO A 153 -11.23 10.11 -14.04
N LEU A 154 -12.22 10.90 -13.62
CA LEU A 154 -12.98 11.76 -14.52
C LEU A 154 -12.09 12.65 -15.40
N GLY A 155 -10.95 13.10 -14.88
CA GLY A 155 -9.99 13.93 -15.59
C GLY A 155 -9.25 13.23 -16.73
N GLU A 156 -9.24 11.91 -16.77
CA GLU A 156 -8.57 11.10 -17.79
C GLU A 156 -9.49 10.71 -18.95
N LEU A 157 -10.79 10.99 -18.84
CA LEU A 157 -11.74 10.73 -19.92
C LEU A 157 -11.28 11.45 -21.20
N GLU A 158 -11.19 10.73 -22.32
CA GLU A 158 -10.76 11.30 -23.58
C GLU A 158 -11.86 12.15 -24.24
N LEU A 159 -11.46 13.02 -25.16
CA LEU A 159 -12.38 13.88 -25.88
C LEU A 159 -13.36 13.06 -26.73
N GLY A 160 -14.66 13.27 -26.53
CA GLY A 160 -15.73 12.51 -27.19
C GLY A 160 -16.05 11.18 -26.54
N GLU A 161 -15.27 10.76 -25.55
CA GLU A 161 -15.52 9.57 -24.77
C GLU A 161 -16.70 9.78 -23.81
N SER A 162 -17.43 8.71 -23.52
CA SER A 162 -18.52 8.69 -22.57
C SER A 162 -18.25 7.63 -21.50
N ALA A 163 -18.56 7.95 -20.26
CA ALA A 163 -18.44 7.03 -19.13
C ALA A 163 -19.61 7.20 -18.15
N GLN A 164 -19.87 6.17 -17.37
CA GLN A 164 -20.81 6.22 -16.26
C GLN A 164 -20.07 6.52 -14.97
N ILE A 165 -20.61 7.39 -14.13
CA ILE A 165 -20.05 7.68 -12.81
C ILE A 165 -20.43 6.55 -11.86
N GLU A 166 -19.45 5.75 -11.44
CA GLU A 166 -19.65 4.63 -10.50
C GLU A 166 -19.43 5.03 -9.04
N CYS A 167 -18.51 5.97 -8.77
CA CYS A 167 -18.25 6.45 -7.41
C CYS A 167 -17.75 7.90 -7.39
N ILE A 168 -17.97 8.59 -6.26
CA ILE A 168 -17.52 9.97 -6.02
C ILE A 168 -16.86 10.02 -4.64
N PHE A 169 -15.55 10.25 -4.60
CA PHE A 169 -14.75 10.39 -3.37
C PHE A 169 -14.41 11.87 -3.14
N LEU A 170 -15.32 12.61 -2.53
CA LEU A 170 -15.17 14.03 -2.26
C LEU A 170 -15.80 14.40 -0.92
N GLU A 171 -15.38 15.54 -0.37
CA GLU A 171 -16.08 16.13 0.79
C GLU A 171 -17.54 16.44 0.44
N GLU A 172 -18.43 16.25 1.41
CA GLU A 172 -19.90 16.36 1.24
C GLU A 172 -20.33 17.66 0.55
N LYS A 173 -19.69 18.78 0.89
CA LYS A 173 -19.99 20.08 0.28
C LYS A 173 -19.70 20.12 -1.22
N VAL A 174 -18.57 19.56 -1.63
CA VAL A 174 -18.15 19.50 -3.04
C VAL A 174 -19.01 18.50 -3.79
N LYS A 175 -19.27 17.33 -3.19
CA LYS A 175 -20.16 16.31 -3.72
C LYS A 175 -21.54 16.85 -4.02
N SER A 176 -22.18 17.53 -3.06
CA SER A 176 -23.50 18.13 -3.24
C SER A 176 -23.54 19.17 -4.36
N SER A 177 -22.47 19.93 -4.56
CA SER A 177 -22.36 20.88 -5.68
C SER A 177 -22.28 20.17 -7.03
N LEU A 178 -21.51 19.08 -7.12
CA LEU A 178 -21.42 18.29 -8.35
C LEU A 178 -22.73 17.57 -8.66
N GLU A 179 -23.38 16.99 -7.67
CA GLU A 179 -24.70 16.35 -7.83
C GLU A 179 -25.75 17.35 -8.30
N SER A 180 -25.72 18.58 -7.80
CA SER A 180 -26.60 19.68 -8.25
C SER A 180 -26.32 20.09 -9.71
N ALA A 181 -25.09 19.91 -10.17
CA ALA A 181 -24.68 20.11 -11.56
C ALA A 181 -24.96 18.90 -12.48
N GLY A 182 -25.57 17.83 -11.94
CA GLY A 182 -25.88 16.61 -12.67
C GLY A 182 -24.81 15.53 -12.63
N LEU A 183 -23.66 15.78 -12.00
CA LEU A 183 -22.57 14.81 -11.82
C LEU A 183 -22.86 13.96 -10.57
N LYS A 184 -23.66 12.93 -10.73
CA LYS A 184 -24.07 12.02 -9.65
C LYS A 184 -23.79 10.56 -10.06
N ILE A 185 -23.77 9.66 -9.08
CA ILE A 185 -23.62 8.22 -9.32
C ILE A 185 -24.69 7.76 -10.34
N GLU A 186 -24.33 6.86 -11.22
CA GLU A 186 -25.09 6.34 -12.36
C GLU A 186 -25.31 7.36 -13.52
N ALA A 187 -24.88 8.62 -13.38
CA ALA A 187 -24.97 9.57 -14.49
C ALA A 187 -23.99 9.18 -15.60
N ILE A 188 -24.47 9.20 -16.84
CA ILE A 188 -23.62 9.08 -18.03
C ILE A 188 -23.13 10.47 -18.39
N ILE A 189 -21.83 10.61 -18.50
CA ILE A 189 -21.16 11.85 -18.88
C ILE A 189 -20.37 11.66 -20.15
N ARG A 190 -20.17 12.74 -20.89
CA ARG A 190 -19.34 12.78 -22.09
C ARG A 190 -18.40 13.98 -22.01
N ARG A 191 -17.12 13.77 -22.33
CA ARG A 191 -16.19 14.88 -22.44
C ARG A 191 -16.37 15.57 -23.78
N GLU A 192 -16.79 16.84 -23.76
CA GLU A 192 -16.91 17.68 -24.94
C GLU A 192 -15.85 18.79 -24.94
N ASN A 193 -15.55 19.35 -26.11
CA ASN A 193 -14.71 20.57 -26.19
C ASN A 193 -15.43 21.73 -25.50
N SER A 194 -14.71 22.46 -24.63
CA SER A 194 -15.13 23.76 -24.13
C SER A 194 -14.88 24.86 -25.14
#